data_abad96235671da3c19306533e039dfe6
#
_entry.id   abad96235671da3c19306533e039dfe6
#
_cell.length_a   1.000
_cell.length_b   1.000
_cell.length_c   1.000
_cell.angle_alpha   90.00
_cell.angle_beta   90.00
_cell.angle_gamma   90.00
#
_symmetry.space_group_name_H-M   'P 1'
#
loop_
_entity.id
_entity.type
_entity.pdbx_description
1 polymer ?
#
loop_
_entity_poly.entity_id
_entity_poly.type
_entity_poly.pdbx_seq_one_letter_code
_entity_poly.pdbx_strand_id
1 'polypeptide(L)'
;NSLPHMLIPVVTEAKKVPAALKWLIAEMEHRYQIFAKTNVRNIAGFNAKLLKDKAEQAKAEAMESDMSPEERNALQQVEVPRDDDAFEVPRKKLPYIVCIIDELADLMMVAPADIETCIARIAQLARAAGIHLILATQRPSVNVITGVIKANLPSRISFKVASKIDSRTILGEMGAEQLLGMGDMLYMAGGSKVV
;
A
#
# COMPACT_ATOMS: atom_id res chain seq x y z
N ASN A 1 11.99 -3.31 -19.05
CA ASN A 1 11.28 -2.61 -17.95
C ASN A 1 10.20 -1.68 -18.50
N SER A 2 9.30 -2.22 -19.31
CA SER A 2 8.29 -1.45 -20.04
C SER A 2 6.86 -1.74 -19.59
N LEU A 3 6.67 -2.13 -18.32
CA LEU A 3 5.32 -2.33 -17.77
C LEU A 3 4.71 -0.96 -17.50
N PRO A 4 3.55 -0.62 -18.10
CA PRO A 4 2.98 0.74 -18.05
C PRO A 4 2.46 1.13 -16.65
N HIS A 5 2.30 0.17 -15.75
CA HIS A 5 1.82 0.37 -14.38
C HIS A 5 2.94 0.50 -13.34
N MET A 6 4.21 0.46 -13.77
CA MET A 6 5.35 0.67 -12.86
C MET A 6 5.41 2.13 -12.42
N LEU A 7 5.35 2.36 -11.12
CA LEU A 7 5.46 3.71 -10.54
C LEU A 7 6.90 4.23 -10.62
N ILE A 8 7.87 3.34 -10.39
CA ILE A 8 9.31 3.59 -10.52
C ILE A 8 9.96 2.40 -11.25
N PRO A 9 11.10 2.59 -11.92
CA PRO A 9 11.89 1.47 -12.43
C PRO A 9 12.29 0.50 -11.31
N VAL A 10 12.56 -0.75 -11.67
CA VAL A 10 13.04 -1.75 -10.70
C VAL A 10 14.33 -1.25 -10.03
N VAL A 11 14.32 -1.20 -8.71
CA VAL A 11 15.50 -0.82 -7.90
C VAL A 11 16.40 -2.04 -7.76
N THR A 12 17.51 -2.06 -8.49
CA THR A 12 18.46 -3.18 -8.52
C THR A 12 19.58 -3.03 -7.48
N GLU A 13 19.79 -1.83 -6.96
CA GLU A 13 20.85 -1.55 -5.98
C GLU A 13 20.27 -1.58 -4.55
N ALA A 14 20.68 -2.54 -3.73
CA ALA A 14 20.21 -2.67 -2.35
C ALA A 14 20.40 -1.38 -1.50
N LYS A 15 21.45 -0.63 -1.74
CA LYS A 15 21.72 0.65 -1.04
C LYS A 15 20.68 1.76 -1.32
N LYS A 16 19.95 1.68 -2.43
CA LYS A 16 18.89 2.64 -2.80
C LYS A 16 17.53 2.27 -2.22
N VAL A 17 17.34 1.04 -1.77
CA VAL A 17 16.05 0.54 -1.27
C VAL A 17 15.56 1.30 -0.03
N PRO A 18 16.40 1.61 0.98
CA PRO A 18 15.94 2.42 2.12
C PRO A 18 15.33 3.77 1.71
N ALA A 19 15.89 4.43 0.68
CA ALA A 19 15.33 5.68 0.17
C ALA A 19 13.95 5.46 -0.51
N ALA A 20 13.79 4.37 -1.26
CA ALA A 20 12.51 4.02 -1.87
C ALA A 20 11.44 3.69 -0.82
N LEU A 21 11.80 2.98 0.27
CA LEU A 21 10.88 2.69 1.37
C LEU A 21 10.51 3.96 2.16
N LYS A 22 11.45 4.88 2.38
CA LYS A 22 11.17 6.20 2.99
C LYS A 22 10.22 7.03 2.13
N TRP A 23 10.39 7.01 0.82
CA TRP A 23 9.45 7.64 -0.10
C TRP A 23 8.04 7.03 0.02
N LEU A 24 7.95 5.70 0.12
CA LEU A 24 6.66 5.01 0.28
C LEU A 24 5.97 5.39 1.61
N ILE A 25 6.74 5.59 2.67
CA ILE A 25 6.23 6.11 3.96
C ILE A 25 5.71 7.54 3.80
N ALA A 26 6.46 8.41 3.12
CA ALA A 26 6.03 9.78 2.87
C ALA A 26 4.74 9.84 2.03
N GLU A 27 4.62 9.02 1.00
CA GLU A 27 3.39 8.88 0.21
C GLU A 27 2.21 8.39 1.06
N MET A 28 2.45 7.43 1.95
CA MET A 28 1.45 6.96 2.91
C MET A 28 0.95 8.09 3.81
N GLU A 29 1.86 8.88 4.38
CA GLU A 29 1.55 10.02 5.24
C GLU A 29 0.79 11.11 4.48
N HIS A 30 1.20 11.39 3.26
CA HIS A 30 0.49 12.32 2.36
C HIS A 30 -0.96 11.87 2.12
N ARG A 31 -1.19 10.59 1.86
CA ARG A 31 -2.54 10.03 1.70
C ARG A 31 -3.39 10.19 2.97
N TYR A 32 -2.80 10.01 4.15
CA TYR A 32 -3.50 10.26 5.41
C TYR A 32 -3.91 11.72 5.57
N GLN A 33 -3.08 12.67 5.14
CA GLN A 33 -3.45 14.10 5.13
C GLN A 33 -4.63 14.35 4.18
N ILE A 34 -4.64 13.74 3.00
CA ILE A 34 -5.78 13.81 2.07
C ILE A 34 -7.05 13.27 2.73
N PHE A 35 -6.97 12.11 3.39
CA PHE A 35 -8.13 11.48 4.05
C PHE A 35 -8.67 12.35 5.19
N ALA A 36 -7.79 12.95 5.99
CA ALA A 36 -8.18 13.87 7.05
C ALA A 36 -8.93 15.08 6.50
N LYS A 37 -8.40 15.74 5.46
CA LYS A 37 -9.03 16.90 4.83
C LYS A 37 -10.37 16.58 4.16
N THR A 38 -10.50 15.39 3.60
CA THR A 38 -11.73 14.96 2.92
C THR A 38 -12.70 14.22 3.84
N ASN A 39 -12.39 14.10 5.12
CA ASN A 39 -13.18 13.40 6.13
C ASN A 39 -13.54 11.96 5.73
N VAL A 40 -12.54 11.23 5.22
CA VAL A 40 -12.66 9.80 4.89
C VAL A 40 -11.63 8.99 5.67
N ARG A 41 -11.84 7.67 5.80
CA ARG A 41 -10.99 6.82 6.64
C ARG A 41 -9.96 6.01 5.84
N ASN A 42 -10.14 5.88 4.54
CA ASN A 42 -9.30 5.03 3.69
C ASN A 42 -9.43 5.38 2.21
N ILE A 43 -8.57 4.78 1.39
CA ILE A 43 -8.53 5.00 -0.07
C ILE A 43 -9.85 4.64 -0.77
N ALA A 44 -10.55 3.61 -0.33
CA ALA A 44 -11.84 3.22 -0.93
C ALA A 44 -12.90 4.30 -0.70
N GLY A 45 -12.98 4.81 0.54
CA GLY A 45 -13.85 5.93 0.89
C GLY A 45 -13.53 7.21 0.11
N PHE A 46 -12.24 7.55 -0.02
CA PHE A 46 -11.81 8.68 -0.83
C PHE A 46 -12.21 8.54 -2.30
N ASN A 47 -11.90 7.40 -2.91
CA ASN A 47 -12.23 7.15 -4.31
C ASN A 47 -13.74 7.10 -4.57
N ALA A 48 -14.53 6.60 -3.62
CA ALA A 48 -16.00 6.61 -3.71
C ALA A 48 -16.59 8.02 -3.57
N LYS A 49 -16.07 8.82 -2.62
CA LYS A 49 -16.48 10.22 -2.44
C LYS A 49 -16.21 11.02 -3.71
N LEU A 50 -15.01 10.92 -4.26
CA LEU A 50 -14.63 11.61 -5.49
C LEU A 50 -15.56 11.29 -6.68
N LEU A 51 -16.08 10.06 -6.77
CA LEU A 51 -17.03 9.67 -7.81
C LEU A 51 -18.40 10.32 -7.58
N LYS A 52 -18.85 10.43 -6.31
CA LYS A 52 -20.09 11.12 -5.96
C LYS A 52 -20.00 12.60 -6.26
N ASP A 53 -18.92 13.25 -5.82
CA ASP A 53 -18.69 14.69 -6.05
C ASP A 53 -18.68 15.02 -7.56
N LYS A 54 -18.05 14.19 -8.38
CA LYS A 54 -18.08 14.33 -9.85
C LYS A 54 -19.47 14.14 -10.44
N ALA A 55 -20.24 13.18 -9.93
CA ALA A 55 -21.61 12.96 -10.41
C ALA A 55 -22.53 14.10 -10.01
N GLU A 56 -22.33 14.69 -8.83
CA GLU A 56 -23.07 15.87 -8.37
C GLU A 56 -22.70 17.10 -9.17
N GLN A 57 -21.42 17.32 -9.45
CA GLN A 57 -20.95 18.41 -10.33
C GLN A 57 -21.53 18.28 -11.74
N ALA A 58 -21.50 17.10 -12.34
CA ALA A 58 -22.08 16.88 -13.66
C ALA A 58 -23.60 17.15 -13.71
N LYS A 59 -24.32 16.82 -12.60
CA LYS A 59 -25.75 17.16 -12.48
C LYS A 59 -25.97 18.64 -12.33
N ALA A 60 -25.15 19.33 -11.53
CA ALA A 60 -25.24 20.78 -11.35
C ALA A 60 -24.96 21.52 -12.68
N GLU A 61 -23.91 21.10 -13.41
CA GLU A 61 -23.59 21.65 -14.74
C GLU A 61 -24.73 21.43 -15.76
N ALA A 62 -25.37 20.24 -15.71
CA ALA A 62 -26.55 19.98 -16.56
C ALA A 62 -27.74 20.87 -16.19
N MET A 63 -27.98 21.10 -14.89
CA MET A 63 -29.05 22.02 -14.43
C MET A 63 -28.72 23.48 -14.79
N GLU A 64 -27.45 23.89 -14.64
CA GLU A 64 -27.02 25.24 -15.07
C GLU A 64 -27.18 25.47 -16.59
N SER A 65 -27.02 24.43 -17.41
CA SER A 65 -27.20 24.56 -18.86
C SER A 65 -28.63 24.80 -19.25
N ASP A 66 -29.59 24.34 -18.44
CA ASP A 66 -31.05 24.55 -18.67
C ASP A 66 -31.58 25.85 -18.06
N MET A 67 -30.78 26.60 -17.30
CA MET A 67 -31.16 27.88 -16.68
C MET A 67 -31.10 29.04 -17.65
N SER A 68 -31.98 30.04 -17.41
CA SER A 68 -31.96 31.30 -18.15
C SER A 68 -30.71 32.14 -17.82
N PRO A 69 -30.29 33.07 -18.71
CA PRO A 69 -29.11 33.93 -18.47
C PRO A 69 -29.22 34.78 -17.18
N GLU A 70 -30.45 35.15 -16.78
CA GLU A 70 -30.69 35.93 -15.56
C GLU A 70 -30.51 35.15 -14.29
N GLU A 71 -30.91 33.88 -14.26
CA GLU A 71 -30.70 32.96 -13.14
C GLU A 71 -29.23 32.58 -12.95
N ARG A 72 -28.45 32.41 -14.04
CA ARG A 72 -26.99 32.18 -13.98
C ARG A 72 -26.24 33.36 -13.35
N ASN A 73 -26.59 34.58 -13.70
CA ASN A 73 -25.95 35.77 -13.12
C ASN A 73 -26.23 35.93 -11.63
N ALA A 74 -27.40 35.54 -11.15
CA ALA A 74 -27.75 35.57 -9.73
C ALA A 74 -26.93 34.55 -8.91
N LEU A 75 -26.66 33.37 -9.47
CA LEU A 75 -25.83 32.32 -8.82
C LEU A 75 -24.35 32.71 -8.77
N GLN A 76 -23.79 33.36 -9.79
CA GLN A 76 -22.37 33.77 -9.81
C GLN A 76 -22.06 34.89 -8.80
N GLN A 77 -23.03 35.59 -8.26
CA GLN A 77 -22.82 36.62 -7.23
C GLN A 77 -22.65 36.06 -5.82
N VAL A 78 -22.85 34.75 -5.61
CA VAL A 78 -22.63 34.10 -4.31
C VAL A 78 -21.23 33.52 -4.32
N GLU A 79 -20.21 34.35 -4.09
CA GLU A 79 -18.85 33.88 -3.78
C GLU A 79 -18.84 33.19 -2.42
N VAL A 80 -18.68 31.85 -2.40
CA VAL A 80 -18.37 31.13 -1.19
C VAL A 80 -16.86 31.25 -0.95
N PRO A 81 -16.40 31.83 0.16
CA PRO A 81 -14.97 31.89 0.46
C PRO A 81 -14.39 30.47 0.45
N ARG A 82 -13.44 30.21 -0.43
CA ARG A 82 -12.67 28.98 -0.41
C ARG A 82 -11.52 29.19 0.56
N ASP A 83 -11.44 28.29 1.52
CA ASP A 83 -10.28 28.22 2.42
C ASP A 83 -9.03 27.95 1.55
N ASP A 84 -8.15 28.94 1.42
CA ASP A 84 -6.86 28.86 0.71
C ASP A 84 -5.83 28.06 1.52
N ASP A 85 -6.19 26.84 1.85
CA ASP A 85 -5.26 25.90 2.47
C ASP A 85 -4.27 25.42 1.39
N ALA A 86 -2.98 25.65 1.61
CA ALA A 86 -1.86 25.34 0.71
C ALA A 86 -1.72 23.86 0.30
N PHE A 87 -2.61 23.00 0.79
CA PHE A 87 -2.63 21.58 0.51
C PHE A 87 -3.74 21.25 -0.50
N GLU A 88 -3.35 20.99 -1.73
CA GLU A 88 -4.27 20.65 -2.80
C GLU A 88 -4.74 19.19 -2.72
N VAL A 89 -6.05 18.96 -2.58
CA VAL A 89 -6.64 17.61 -2.61
C VAL A 89 -6.72 17.13 -4.06
N PRO A 90 -6.19 15.94 -4.39
CA PRO A 90 -6.20 15.43 -5.77
C PRO A 90 -7.63 15.24 -6.28
N ARG A 91 -7.93 15.75 -7.48
CA ARG A 91 -9.21 15.54 -8.17
C ARG A 91 -9.29 14.23 -8.97
N LYS A 92 -8.33 13.33 -8.76
CA LYS A 92 -8.24 12.03 -9.42
C LYS A 92 -8.26 10.91 -8.39
N LYS A 93 -8.79 9.75 -8.77
CA LYS A 93 -8.72 8.55 -7.93
C LYS A 93 -7.28 8.26 -7.56
N LEU A 94 -7.05 7.96 -6.29
CA LEU A 94 -5.76 7.44 -5.83
C LEU A 94 -5.62 5.98 -6.27
N PRO A 95 -4.52 5.61 -6.93
CA PRO A 95 -4.26 4.22 -7.26
C PRO A 95 -3.79 3.44 -6.02
N TYR A 96 -4.07 2.12 -6.00
CA TYR A 96 -3.39 1.23 -5.08
C TYR A 96 -1.93 1.08 -5.49
N ILE A 97 -1.05 1.00 -4.50
CA ILE A 97 0.40 0.78 -4.71
C ILE A 97 0.74 -0.61 -4.17
N VAL A 98 1.44 -1.41 -4.96
CA VAL A 98 2.01 -2.69 -4.52
C VAL A 98 3.53 -2.56 -4.56
N CYS A 99 4.16 -2.72 -3.40
CA CYS A 99 5.60 -2.78 -3.25
C CYS A 99 6.04 -4.24 -3.12
N ILE A 100 6.87 -4.70 -4.03
CA ILE A 100 7.38 -6.07 -4.05
C ILE A 100 8.88 -6.05 -3.77
N ILE A 101 9.31 -6.79 -2.76
CA ILE A 101 10.71 -7.06 -2.45
C ILE A 101 10.97 -8.53 -2.78
N ASP A 102 11.79 -8.78 -3.78
CA ASP A 102 12.07 -10.11 -4.34
C ASP A 102 12.99 -10.93 -3.44
N GLU A 103 14.04 -10.32 -2.87
CA GLU A 103 14.94 -10.97 -1.92
C GLU A 103 15.22 -10.06 -0.70
N LEU A 104 14.49 -10.33 0.38
CA LEU A 104 14.62 -9.56 1.62
C LEU A 104 15.98 -9.75 2.29
N ALA A 105 16.57 -10.94 2.17
CA ALA A 105 17.85 -11.25 2.81
C ALA A 105 18.97 -10.31 2.37
N ASP A 106 19.01 -9.94 1.10
CA ASP A 106 20.05 -9.05 0.57
C ASP A 106 19.93 -7.64 1.18
N LEU A 107 18.72 -7.18 1.45
CA LEU A 107 18.48 -5.89 2.11
C LEU A 107 18.85 -5.95 3.60
N MET A 108 18.54 -7.04 4.27
CA MET A 108 18.88 -7.25 5.68
C MET A 108 20.38 -7.38 5.91
N MET A 109 21.17 -7.73 4.89
CA MET A 109 22.64 -7.71 4.95
C MET A 109 23.22 -6.30 4.85
N VAL A 110 22.52 -5.35 4.21
CA VAL A 110 23.04 -4.01 3.94
C VAL A 110 22.65 -3.02 5.03
N ALA A 111 21.38 -3.01 5.44
CA ALA A 111 20.84 -2.04 6.39
C ALA A 111 19.67 -2.62 7.20
N PRO A 112 19.92 -3.63 8.06
CA PRO A 112 18.84 -4.39 8.72
C PRO A 112 17.91 -3.50 9.55
N ALA A 113 18.44 -2.61 10.37
CA ALA A 113 17.65 -1.76 11.24
C ALA A 113 16.74 -0.79 10.48
N ASP A 114 17.24 -0.16 9.42
CA ASP A 114 16.48 0.77 8.60
C ASP A 114 15.38 0.04 7.82
N ILE A 115 15.70 -1.10 7.23
CA ILE A 115 14.77 -1.91 6.46
C ILE A 115 13.65 -2.45 7.36
N GLU A 116 14.00 -3.03 8.51
CA GLU A 116 13.02 -3.56 9.45
C GLU A 116 12.07 -2.47 9.96
N THR A 117 12.61 -1.31 10.32
CA THR A 117 11.82 -0.16 10.78
C THR A 117 10.86 0.34 9.70
N CYS A 118 11.32 0.49 8.46
CA CYS A 118 10.48 0.91 7.35
C CYS A 118 9.37 -0.11 7.05
N ILE A 119 9.71 -1.40 6.99
CA ILE A 119 8.74 -2.48 6.76
C ILE A 119 7.68 -2.50 7.86
N ALA A 120 8.08 -2.43 9.13
CA ALA A 120 7.15 -2.41 10.25
C ALA A 120 6.18 -1.23 10.16
N ARG A 121 6.67 -0.03 9.90
CA ARG A 121 5.84 1.19 9.77
C ARG A 121 4.87 1.09 8.60
N ILE A 122 5.32 0.63 7.44
CA ILE A 122 4.45 0.42 6.28
C ILE A 122 3.39 -0.64 6.61
N ALA A 123 3.78 -1.80 7.14
CA ALA A 123 2.87 -2.90 7.42
C ALA A 123 1.77 -2.53 8.44
N GLN A 124 2.08 -1.67 9.42
CA GLN A 124 1.12 -1.20 10.42
C GLN A 124 0.07 -0.24 9.86
N LEU A 125 0.43 0.63 8.95
CA LEU A 125 -0.40 1.78 8.57
C LEU A 125 -0.83 1.78 7.10
N ALA A 126 -0.15 1.09 6.21
CA ALA A 126 -0.32 1.25 4.77
C ALA A 126 -1.65 0.73 4.22
N ARG A 127 -2.35 -0.18 4.94
CA ARG A 127 -3.60 -0.80 4.48
C ARG A 127 -4.67 0.25 4.15
N ALA A 128 -4.90 1.19 5.04
CA ALA A 128 -5.91 2.23 4.83
C ALA A 128 -5.52 3.18 3.70
N ALA A 129 -4.21 3.44 3.53
CA ALA A 129 -3.66 4.24 2.44
C ALA A 129 -3.69 3.53 1.07
N GLY A 130 -4.07 2.24 1.01
CA GLY A 130 -4.08 1.45 -0.21
C GLY A 130 -2.70 1.07 -0.71
N ILE A 131 -1.75 0.86 0.21
CA ILE A 131 -0.39 0.42 -0.08
C ILE A 131 -0.23 -1.00 0.45
N HIS A 132 0.20 -1.91 -0.40
CA HIS A 132 0.38 -3.33 -0.11
C HIS A 132 1.84 -3.72 -0.25
N LEU A 133 2.31 -4.57 0.66
CA LEU A 133 3.70 -5.01 0.72
C LEU A 133 3.75 -6.53 0.51
N ILE A 134 4.59 -6.96 -0.42
CA ILE A 134 4.90 -8.36 -0.68
C ILE A 134 6.40 -8.54 -0.46
N LEU A 135 6.77 -9.35 0.54
CA LEU A 135 8.15 -9.67 0.85
C LEU A 135 8.43 -11.11 0.48
N ALA A 136 9.44 -11.34 -0.35
CA ALA A 136 9.92 -12.67 -0.67
C ALA A 136 11.37 -12.84 -0.23
N THR A 137 11.77 -14.09 0.06
CA THR A 137 13.15 -14.44 0.34
C THR A 137 13.38 -15.93 0.06
N GLN A 138 14.54 -16.26 -0.46
CA GLN A 138 15.03 -17.63 -0.59
C GLN A 138 15.85 -18.08 0.63
N ARG A 139 16.06 -17.18 1.61
CA ARG A 139 16.87 -17.44 2.83
C ARG A 139 16.02 -17.25 4.09
N PRO A 140 15.18 -18.24 4.45
CA PRO A 140 14.22 -18.12 5.56
C PRO A 140 14.90 -18.28 6.93
N SER A 141 15.85 -17.42 7.26
CA SER A 141 16.50 -17.38 8.57
C SER A 141 15.82 -16.41 9.53
N VAL A 142 16.03 -16.59 10.83
CA VAL A 142 15.48 -15.71 11.88
C VAL A 142 16.01 -14.27 11.80
N ASN A 143 17.18 -14.06 11.19
CA ASN A 143 17.76 -12.74 10.97
C ASN A 143 17.14 -12.02 9.76
N VAL A 144 16.46 -12.72 8.89
CA VAL A 144 15.76 -12.19 7.72
C VAL A 144 14.27 -12.06 8.01
N ILE A 145 13.65 -13.13 8.51
CA ILE A 145 12.23 -13.15 8.90
C ILE A 145 12.16 -12.94 10.41
N THR A 146 12.39 -11.70 10.83
CA THR A 146 12.48 -11.33 12.24
C THR A 146 11.12 -11.37 12.95
N GLY A 147 11.15 -11.33 14.29
CA GLY A 147 9.93 -11.23 15.09
C GLY A 147 9.09 -10.00 14.77
N VAL A 148 9.74 -8.87 14.50
CA VAL A 148 9.07 -7.62 14.13
C VAL A 148 8.35 -7.75 12.79
N ILE A 149 9.01 -8.32 11.78
CA ILE A 149 8.42 -8.57 10.46
C ILE A 149 7.22 -9.53 10.60
N LYS A 150 7.38 -10.63 11.33
CA LYS A 150 6.31 -11.62 11.56
C LYS A 150 5.09 -11.05 12.28
N ALA A 151 5.31 -10.16 13.25
CA ALA A 151 4.23 -9.53 14.00
C ALA A 151 3.38 -8.59 13.14
N ASN A 152 3.99 -7.93 12.16
CA ASN A 152 3.33 -6.94 11.32
C ASN A 152 2.83 -7.51 9.96
N LEU A 153 3.34 -8.66 9.55
CA LEU A 153 2.92 -9.38 8.34
C LEU A 153 2.39 -10.77 8.71
N PRO A 154 1.15 -10.85 9.17
CA PRO A 154 0.58 -12.09 9.69
C PRO A 154 0.24 -13.12 8.62
N SER A 155 -0.01 -12.69 7.38
CA SER A 155 -0.28 -13.60 6.25
C SER A 155 1.04 -14.06 5.64
N ARG A 156 1.24 -15.37 5.53
CA ARG A 156 2.49 -15.96 5.06
C ARG A 156 2.24 -17.12 4.13
N ILE A 157 3.13 -17.27 3.17
CA ILE A 157 3.17 -18.41 2.24
C ILE A 157 4.55 -19.03 2.33
N SER A 158 4.61 -20.34 2.42
CA SER A 158 5.84 -21.10 2.28
C SER A 158 5.71 -22.11 1.16
N PHE A 159 6.60 -22.05 0.21
CA PHE A 159 6.85 -23.15 -0.71
C PHE A 159 7.71 -24.21 0.00
N LYS A 160 8.07 -25.30 -0.72
CA LYS A 160 8.95 -26.33 -0.20
C LYS A 160 10.26 -25.75 0.32
N VAL A 161 10.62 -26.09 1.53
CA VAL A 161 11.88 -25.71 2.18
C VAL A 161 12.74 -26.93 2.49
N ALA A 162 14.02 -26.70 2.79
CA ALA A 162 14.97 -27.78 3.02
C ALA A 162 14.83 -28.43 4.40
N SER A 163 14.34 -27.70 5.40
CA SER A 163 14.33 -28.17 6.78
C SER A 163 13.05 -27.79 7.55
N LYS A 164 12.78 -28.56 8.63
CA LYS A 164 11.73 -28.25 9.60
C LYS A 164 11.97 -26.90 10.30
N ILE A 165 13.23 -26.49 10.44
CA ILE A 165 13.60 -25.20 11.04
C ILE A 165 13.14 -24.06 10.15
N ASP A 166 13.35 -24.17 8.85
CA ASP A 166 12.92 -23.16 7.87
C ASP A 166 11.39 -23.05 7.86
N SER A 167 10.66 -24.18 7.87
CA SER A 167 9.20 -24.17 7.98
C SER A 167 8.73 -23.44 9.23
N ARG A 168 9.29 -23.73 10.40
CA ARG A 168 8.97 -23.03 11.65
C ARG A 168 9.32 -21.54 11.60
N THR A 169 10.42 -21.19 10.97
CA THR A 169 10.82 -19.78 10.84
C THR A 169 9.79 -18.98 10.05
N ILE A 170 9.23 -19.55 8.99
CA ILE A 170 8.24 -18.90 8.14
C ILE A 170 6.84 -18.97 8.77
N LEU A 171 6.36 -20.19 9.05
CA LEU A 171 4.96 -20.45 9.39
C LEU A 171 4.68 -20.56 10.90
N GLY A 172 5.74 -20.73 11.71
CA GLY A 172 5.60 -21.04 13.13
C GLY A 172 5.41 -22.54 13.41
N GLU A 173 5.19 -23.37 12.39
CA GLU A 173 4.99 -24.82 12.48
C GLU A 173 5.74 -25.57 11.38
N MET A 174 5.86 -26.89 11.52
CA MET A 174 6.46 -27.77 10.53
C MET A 174 5.44 -28.10 9.43
N GLY A 175 5.94 -28.56 8.28
CA GLY A 175 5.11 -29.06 7.18
C GLY A 175 5.61 -28.65 5.80
N ALA A 176 6.19 -27.46 5.67
CA ALA A 176 6.67 -26.98 4.37
C ALA A 176 7.85 -27.80 3.81
N GLU A 177 8.60 -28.51 4.67
CA GLU A 177 9.65 -29.43 4.25
C GLU A 177 9.09 -30.70 3.56
N GLN A 178 7.81 -30.99 3.75
CA GLN A 178 7.15 -32.17 3.18
C GLN A 178 6.46 -31.89 1.85
N LEU A 179 6.38 -30.63 1.44
CA LEU A 179 5.77 -30.22 0.17
C LEU A 179 6.46 -30.88 -1.02
N LEU A 180 5.69 -31.12 -2.07
CA LEU A 180 6.17 -31.82 -3.27
C LEU A 180 7.10 -30.95 -4.13
N GLY A 181 6.96 -29.62 -4.05
CA GLY A 181 7.64 -28.66 -4.95
C GLY A 181 6.73 -28.26 -6.10
N MET A 182 7.28 -27.67 -7.16
CA MET A 182 6.55 -27.28 -8.36
C MET A 182 5.40 -26.28 -8.11
N GLY A 183 5.56 -25.43 -7.08
CA GLY A 183 4.52 -24.46 -6.70
C GLY A 183 3.58 -24.93 -5.60
N ASP A 184 3.73 -26.17 -5.12
CA ASP A 184 3.04 -26.65 -3.92
C ASP A 184 3.41 -25.79 -2.71
N MET A 185 2.41 -25.32 -1.93
CA MET A 185 2.62 -24.34 -0.89
C MET A 185 1.72 -24.55 0.33
N LEU A 186 2.17 -24.05 1.46
CA LEU A 186 1.35 -23.84 2.64
C LEU A 186 1.04 -22.36 2.81
N TYR A 187 -0.22 -22.06 3.14
CA TYR A 187 -0.70 -20.69 3.36
C TYR A 187 -1.21 -20.52 4.79
N MET A 188 -0.75 -19.47 5.44
CA MET A 188 -1.22 -19.01 6.73
C MET A 188 -1.91 -17.65 6.57
N ALA A 189 -3.23 -17.62 6.68
CA ALA A 189 -4.02 -16.40 6.63
C ALA A 189 -4.05 -15.76 8.03
N GLY A 190 -3.33 -14.64 8.21
CA GLY A 190 -3.49 -13.69 9.31
C GLY A 190 -3.76 -14.25 10.71
N GLY A 191 -2.97 -15.23 11.19
CA GLY A 191 -3.14 -15.84 12.52
C GLY A 191 -4.08 -17.04 12.57
N SER A 192 -4.58 -17.50 11.44
CA SER A 192 -5.33 -18.74 11.30
C SER A 192 -4.41 -19.95 11.17
N LYS A 193 -5.03 -21.14 11.24
CA LYS A 193 -4.34 -22.40 10.99
C LYS A 193 -3.74 -22.40 9.58
N VAL A 194 -2.56 -23.02 9.45
CA VAL A 194 -1.92 -23.26 8.14
C VAL A 194 -2.74 -24.26 7.34
N VAL A 195 -2.95 -23.96 6.07
CA VAL A 195 -3.63 -24.81 5.08
C VAL A 195 -2.77 -24.97 3.85
#